data_771a122764ea8a1be7a27c253595153d
#
_entry.id   771a122764ea8a1be7a27c253595153d
#
_cell.length_a   1.000
_cell.length_b   1.000
_cell.length_c   1.000
_cell.angle_alpha   90.00
_cell.angle_beta   90.00
_cell.angle_gamma   90.00
#
_symmetry.space_group_name_H-M   'P 1'
#
loop_
_entity.id
_entity.type
_entity.pdbx_description
1 polymer ?
#
loop_
_entity_poly.entity_id
_entity_poly.type
_entity_poly.pdbx_seq_one_letter_code
_entity_poly.pdbx_strand_id
1 'polypeptide(L)'
;PDAGTQRYAQEQVNLGAEHYRQGRFAEAAAAWGAVPESVPDQYAVAQVDLGIMYGSTGDAAQAIAAWQKVPQSEIQAYAVAQYNIGSVYEGQEKDEAALAAYGNIPEADTMHYAMGQFNSAVLLHMHGNFRAALGVYQNVPESVPDQYARAQLNLGVLYQQMGLDDKARESWNRVPADYPDLYEVAQSYLNDEDEDS
;
A
#
# COMPACT_ATOMS: atom_id res chain seq x y z
N PRO A 1 8.69 -9.36 27.90
CA PRO A 1 9.29 -10.70 27.82
C PRO A 1 10.70 -10.70 28.42
N ASP A 2 11.13 -11.84 28.94
CA ASP A 2 12.52 -11.99 29.38
C ASP A 2 13.47 -12.16 28.18
N ALA A 3 14.80 -12.07 28.45
CA ALA A 3 15.80 -12.16 27.39
C ALA A 3 15.80 -13.51 26.64
N GLY A 4 15.40 -14.59 27.32
CA GLY A 4 15.28 -15.93 26.72
C GLY A 4 14.14 -15.98 25.70
N THR A 5 12.98 -15.43 26.04
CA THR A 5 11.82 -15.34 25.17
C THR A 5 12.09 -14.47 23.95
N GLN A 6 12.77 -13.32 24.13
CA GLN A 6 13.17 -12.45 23.01
C GLN A 6 14.11 -13.16 22.04
N ARG A 7 15.13 -13.84 22.58
CA ARG A 7 16.07 -14.60 21.75
C ARG A 7 15.38 -15.72 20.98
N TYR A 8 14.50 -16.48 21.65
CA TYR A 8 13.72 -17.53 21.01
C TYR A 8 12.87 -16.97 19.86
N ALA A 9 12.16 -15.85 20.08
CA ALA A 9 11.36 -15.20 19.05
C ALA A 9 12.21 -14.84 17.83
N GLN A 10 13.37 -14.19 18.03
CA GLN A 10 14.29 -13.84 16.95
C GLN A 10 14.81 -15.07 16.21
N GLU A 11 15.16 -16.15 16.94
CA GLU A 11 15.60 -17.41 16.33
C GLU A 11 14.51 -18.01 15.45
N GLN A 12 13.25 -18.01 15.89
CA GLN A 12 12.12 -18.50 15.10
C GLN A 12 11.86 -17.65 13.83
N VAL A 13 11.95 -16.31 13.92
CA VAL A 13 11.83 -15.44 12.74
C VAL A 13 12.92 -15.78 11.71
N ASN A 14 14.17 -15.89 12.16
CA ASN A 14 15.30 -16.20 11.29
C ASN A 14 15.17 -17.60 10.65
N LEU A 15 14.74 -18.58 11.43
CA LEU A 15 14.54 -19.97 10.98
C LEU A 15 13.42 -20.03 9.92
N GLY A 16 12.32 -19.33 10.13
CA GLY A 16 11.23 -19.24 9.16
C GLY A 16 11.70 -18.64 7.83
N ALA A 17 12.45 -17.55 7.89
CA ALA A 17 13.02 -16.91 6.70
C ALA A 17 14.01 -17.84 5.96
N GLU A 18 14.80 -18.63 6.68
CA GLU A 18 15.70 -19.62 6.09
C GLU A 18 14.94 -20.72 5.36
N HIS A 19 13.91 -21.29 6.02
CA HIS A 19 13.04 -22.31 5.42
C HIS A 19 12.32 -21.78 4.19
N TYR A 20 11.79 -20.54 4.24
CA TYR A 20 11.12 -19.91 3.10
C TYR A 20 12.06 -19.77 1.89
N ARG A 21 13.29 -19.27 2.09
CA ARG A 21 14.29 -19.16 1.01
C ARG A 21 14.64 -20.50 0.37
N GLN A 22 14.49 -21.60 1.10
CA GLN A 22 14.73 -22.97 0.62
C GLN A 22 13.48 -23.63 0.03
N GLY A 23 12.35 -22.92 -0.05
CA GLY A 23 11.07 -23.44 -0.53
C GLY A 23 10.36 -24.38 0.43
N ARG A 24 10.81 -24.48 1.68
CA ARG A 24 10.24 -25.32 2.74
C ARG A 24 9.13 -24.56 3.47
N PHE A 25 8.01 -24.37 2.80
CA PHE A 25 6.93 -23.49 3.26
C PHE A 25 6.24 -24.00 4.54
N ALA A 26 6.09 -25.31 4.71
CA ALA A 26 5.49 -25.88 5.92
C ALA A 26 6.35 -25.64 7.16
N GLU A 27 7.67 -25.80 7.02
CA GLU A 27 8.64 -25.54 8.10
C GLU A 27 8.76 -24.04 8.38
N ALA A 28 8.69 -23.20 7.34
CA ALA A 28 8.65 -21.75 7.52
C ALA A 28 7.42 -21.32 8.33
N ALA A 29 6.23 -21.84 7.95
CA ALA A 29 5.00 -21.54 8.67
C ALA A 29 5.04 -22.03 10.14
N ALA A 30 5.64 -23.19 10.39
CA ALA A 30 5.78 -23.71 11.74
C ALA A 30 6.71 -22.83 12.59
N ALA A 31 7.84 -22.37 12.03
CA ALA A 31 8.78 -21.51 12.73
C ALA A 31 8.18 -20.14 13.03
N TRP A 32 7.62 -19.45 12.03
CA TRP A 32 6.97 -18.16 12.25
C TRP A 32 5.74 -18.25 13.16
N GLY A 33 4.97 -19.35 13.06
CA GLY A 33 3.84 -19.62 13.95
C GLY A 33 4.22 -19.89 15.41
N ALA A 34 5.47 -20.21 15.68
CA ALA A 34 6.00 -20.42 17.04
C ALA A 34 6.46 -19.11 17.72
N VAL A 35 6.49 -17.98 17.00
CA VAL A 35 6.86 -16.68 17.57
C VAL A 35 5.78 -16.21 18.56
N PRO A 36 6.12 -15.95 19.84
CA PRO A 36 5.13 -15.61 20.85
C PRO A 36 4.63 -14.17 20.71
N GLU A 37 3.32 -13.96 20.90
CA GLU A 37 2.68 -12.63 20.90
C GLU A 37 3.24 -11.68 21.98
N SER A 38 3.85 -12.25 23.03
CA SER A 38 4.48 -11.45 24.07
C SER A 38 5.75 -10.71 23.63
N VAL A 39 6.23 -10.97 22.41
CA VAL A 39 7.35 -10.25 21.76
C VAL A 39 6.78 -9.56 20.50
N PRO A 40 6.05 -8.43 20.65
CA PRO A 40 5.19 -7.89 19.61
C PRO A 40 5.92 -7.48 18.32
N ASP A 41 7.15 -6.98 18.42
CA ASP A 41 8.00 -6.63 17.29
C ASP A 41 8.35 -7.85 16.41
N GLN A 42 8.81 -8.94 17.03
CA GLN A 42 9.13 -10.18 16.33
C GLN A 42 7.87 -10.91 15.84
N TYR A 43 6.80 -10.87 16.65
CA TYR A 43 5.51 -11.43 16.27
C TYR A 43 4.94 -10.75 15.03
N ALA A 44 5.01 -9.40 14.97
CA ALA A 44 4.57 -8.64 13.81
C ALA A 44 5.33 -9.03 12.53
N VAL A 45 6.67 -9.12 12.62
CA VAL A 45 7.50 -9.57 11.49
C VAL A 45 7.08 -10.98 11.03
N ALA A 46 6.92 -11.91 11.98
CA ALA A 46 6.52 -13.28 11.66
C ALA A 46 5.13 -13.33 10.97
N GLN A 47 4.15 -12.53 11.43
CA GLN A 47 2.83 -12.50 10.82
C GLN A 47 2.84 -11.85 9.43
N VAL A 48 3.67 -10.81 9.21
CA VAL A 48 3.87 -10.21 7.87
C VAL A 48 4.47 -11.25 6.92
N ASP A 49 5.53 -11.94 7.33
CA ASP A 49 6.21 -12.96 6.51
C ASP A 49 5.30 -14.15 6.19
N LEU A 50 4.52 -14.62 7.17
CA LEU A 50 3.49 -15.65 6.97
C LEU A 50 2.48 -15.22 5.89
N GLY A 51 1.99 -14.01 6.00
CA GLY A 51 1.03 -13.48 5.04
C GLY A 51 1.62 -13.37 3.63
N ILE A 52 2.86 -12.89 3.50
CA ILE A 52 3.59 -12.83 2.22
C ILE A 52 3.76 -14.25 1.64
N MET A 53 4.17 -15.21 2.46
CA MET A 53 4.32 -16.59 2.02
C MET A 53 3.01 -17.18 1.52
N TYR A 54 1.92 -17.05 2.28
CA TYR A 54 0.61 -17.57 1.87
C TYR A 54 0.09 -16.86 0.61
N GLY A 55 0.29 -15.55 0.51
CA GLY A 55 -0.05 -14.79 -0.70
C GLY A 55 0.71 -15.28 -1.93
N SER A 56 2.01 -15.54 -1.79
CA SER A 56 2.85 -16.05 -2.89
C SER A 56 2.50 -17.48 -3.33
N THR A 57 1.92 -18.28 -2.43
CA THR A 57 1.43 -19.63 -2.73
C THR A 57 -0.03 -19.68 -3.16
N GLY A 58 -0.69 -18.53 -3.27
CA GLY A 58 -2.08 -18.39 -3.73
C GLY A 58 -3.15 -18.58 -2.65
N ASP A 59 -2.76 -18.73 -1.39
CA ASP A 59 -3.71 -18.82 -0.28
C ASP A 59 -4.03 -17.45 0.33
N ALA A 60 -4.86 -16.71 -0.41
CA ALA A 60 -5.28 -15.37 -0.01
C ALA A 60 -5.98 -15.33 1.36
N ALA A 61 -6.70 -16.39 1.72
CA ALA A 61 -7.41 -16.45 3.00
C ALA A 61 -6.45 -16.55 4.18
N GLN A 62 -5.45 -17.43 4.12
CA GLN A 62 -4.43 -17.53 5.14
C GLN A 62 -3.52 -16.30 5.18
N ALA A 63 -3.23 -15.69 4.02
CA ALA A 63 -2.47 -14.44 3.94
C ALA A 63 -3.16 -13.33 4.75
N ILE A 64 -4.43 -13.06 4.46
CA ILE A 64 -5.24 -12.06 5.18
C ILE A 64 -5.30 -12.40 6.68
N ALA A 65 -5.53 -13.66 7.04
CA ALA A 65 -5.62 -14.08 8.43
C ALA A 65 -4.31 -13.87 9.21
N ALA A 66 -3.16 -14.03 8.58
CA ALA A 66 -1.86 -13.73 9.18
C ALA A 66 -1.68 -12.21 9.34
N TRP A 67 -1.89 -11.42 8.29
CA TRP A 67 -1.75 -9.95 8.37
C TRP A 67 -2.71 -9.30 9.38
N GLN A 68 -3.92 -9.83 9.56
CA GLN A 68 -4.88 -9.34 10.56
C GLN A 68 -4.41 -9.53 12.01
N LYS A 69 -3.42 -10.39 12.25
CA LYS A 69 -2.83 -10.59 13.59
C LYS A 69 -1.71 -9.60 13.89
N VAL A 70 -1.25 -8.82 12.92
CA VAL A 70 -0.19 -7.83 13.14
C VAL A 70 -0.69 -6.74 14.09
N PRO A 71 0.00 -6.51 15.23
CA PRO A 71 -0.43 -5.52 16.20
C PRO A 71 -0.35 -4.09 15.62
N GLN A 72 -1.35 -3.26 15.90
CA GLN A 72 -1.37 -1.85 15.48
C GLN A 72 -0.25 -1.00 16.10
N SER A 73 0.29 -1.44 17.25
CA SER A 73 1.45 -0.79 17.89
C SER A 73 2.72 -0.86 17.05
N GLU A 74 2.83 -1.89 16.19
CA GLU A 74 3.96 -2.11 15.32
C GLU A 74 3.72 -1.42 13.96
N ILE A 75 3.81 -0.09 13.98
CA ILE A 75 3.33 0.82 12.92
C ILE A 75 3.77 0.39 11.53
N GLN A 76 5.06 0.09 11.33
CA GLN A 76 5.58 -0.28 10.02
C GLN A 76 5.05 -1.63 9.54
N ALA A 77 5.09 -2.65 10.40
CA ALA A 77 4.56 -3.97 10.08
C ALA A 77 3.04 -3.93 9.83
N TYR A 78 2.30 -3.14 10.64
CA TYR A 78 0.87 -2.95 10.47
C TYR A 78 0.54 -2.24 9.16
N ALA A 79 1.29 -1.22 8.77
CA ALA A 79 1.13 -0.54 7.49
C ALA A 79 1.32 -1.49 6.30
N VAL A 80 2.39 -2.28 6.32
CA VAL A 80 2.64 -3.35 5.32
C VAL A 80 1.48 -4.34 5.28
N ALA A 81 1.01 -4.79 6.44
CA ALA A 81 -0.10 -5.75 6.53
C ALA A 81 -1.38 -5.18 5.93
N GLN A 82 -1.77 -3.94 6.29
CA GLN A 82 -2.98 -3.30 5.77
C GLN A 82 -2.89 -3.04 4.27
N TYR A 83 -1.73 -2.61 3.77
CA TYR A 83 -1.52 -2.44 2.33
C TYR A 83 -1.71 -3.75 1.56
N ASN A 84 -1.11 -4.84 2.04
CA ASN A 84 -1.24 -6.15 1.40
C ASN A 84 -2.67 -6.71 1.48
N ILE A 85 -3.37 -6.52 2.59
CA ILE A 85 -4.80 -6.87 2.72
C ILE A 85 -5.62 -6.11 1.67
N GLY A 86 -5.40 -4.80 1.55
CA GLY A 86 -6.07 -3.96 0.56
C GLY A 86 -5.82 -4.45 -0.86
N SER A 87 -4.57 -4.73 -1.21
CA SER A 87 -4.19 -5.24 -2.53
C SER A 87 -4.83 -6.60 -2.85
N VAL A 88 -4.93 -7.50 -1.87
CA VAL A 88 -5.62 -8.80 -2.07
C VAL A 88 -7.11 -8.60 -2.29
N TYR A 89 -7.76 -7.72 -1.54
CA TYR A 89 -9.18 -7.43 -1.74
C TYR A 89 -9.46 -6.72 -3.06
N GLU A 90 -8.60 -5.80 -3.48
CA GLU A 90 -8.67 -5.16 -4.80
C GLU A 90 -8.57 -6.20 -5.92
N GLY A 91 -7.60 -7.12 -5.85
CA GLY A 91 -7.48 -8.23 -6.80
C GLY A 91 -8.67 -9.21 -6.79
N GLN A 92 -9.50 -9.20 -5.75
CA GLN A 92 -10.75 -9.94 -5.64
C GLN A 92 -11.99 -9.12 -6.01
N GLU A 93 -11.83 -7.90 -6.49
CA GLU A 93 -12.90 -6.95 -6.80
C GLU A 93 -13.82 -6.66 -5.57
N LYS A 94 -13.24 -6.71 -4.36
CA LYS A 94 -13.90 -6.40 -3.09
C LYS A 94 -13.56 -4.98 -2.64
N ASP A 95 -14.02 -4.01 -3.40
CA ASP A 95 -13.58 -2.62 -3.33
C ASP A 95 -13.80 -1.98 -1.94
N GLU A 96 -14.94 -2.22 -1.31
CA GLU A 96 -15.23 -1.69 0.04
C GLU A 96 -14.22 -2.22 1.07
N ALA A 97 -13.85 -3.50 0.97
CA ALA A 97 -12.87 -4.10 1.86
C ALA A 97 -11.45 -3.61 1.56
N ALA A 98 -11.12 -3.40 0.29
CA ALA A 98 -9.85 -2.80 -0.13
C ALA A 98 -9.70 -1.37 0.41
N LEU A 99 -10.71 -0.52 0.20
CA LEU A 99 -10.75 0.86 0.71
C LEU A 99 -10.63 0.91 2.23
N ALA A 100 -11.31 -0.01 2.94
CA ALA A 100 -11.22 -0.09 4.41
C ALA A 100 -9.80 -0.46 4.87
N ALA A 101 -9.15 -1.42 4.21
CA ALA A 101 -7.78 -1.81 4.54
C ALA A 101 -6.78 -0.69 4.25
N TYR A 102 -6.84 -0.07 3.07
CA TYR A 102 -5.99 1.09 2.75
C TYR A 102 -6.21 2.26 3.70
N GLY A 103 -7.46 2.50 4.12
CA GLY A 103 -7.80 3.54 5.09
C GLY A 103 -7.28 3.29 6.51
N ASN A 104 -6.94 2.04 6.84
CA ASN A 104 -6.33 1.68 8.12
C ASN A 104 -4.81 1.88 8.16
N ILE A 105 -4.17 2.25 7.06
CA ILE A 105 -2.72 2.45 7.03
C ILE A 105 -2.37 3.72 7.82
N PRO A 106 -1.48 3.62 8.84
CA PRO A 106 -1.12 4.78 9.65
C PRO A 106 -0.33 5.81 8.83
N GLU A 107 -0.65 7.10 8.98
CA GLU A 107 0.10 8.21 8.36
C GLU A 107 1.57 8.24 8.79
N ALA A 108 1.89 7.69 9.96
CA ALA A 108 3.26 7.60 10.48
C ALA A 108 4.17 6.71 9.61
N ASP A 109 3.61 5.75 8.86
CA ASP A 109 4.32 5.08 7.76
C ASP A 109 3.99 5.79 6.44
N THR A 110 4.69 6.87 6.19
CA THR A 110 4.41 7.78 5.08
C THR A 110 4.43 7.09 3.71
N MET A 111 5.30 6.09 3.53
CA MET A 111 5.42 5.36 2.27
C MET A 111 4.16 4.53 1.97
N HIS A 112 3.78 3.63 2.89
CA HIS A 112 2.60 2.79 2.68
C HIS A 112 1.31 3.61 2.72
N TYR A 113 1.27 4.67 3.55
CA TYR A 113 0.15 5.62 3.54
C TYR A 113 -0.04 6.25 2.16
N ALA A 114 1.02 6.78 1.54
CA ALA A 114 0.96 7.34 0.20
C ALA A 114 0.46 6.32 -0.84
N MET A 115 0.97 5.09 -0.79
CA MET A 115 0.55 4.00 -1.67
C MET A 115 -0.93 3.65 -1.47
N GLY A 116 -1.38 3.55 -0.23
CA GLY A 116 -2.77 3.24 0.11
C GLY A 116 -3.73 4.36 -0.31
N GLN A 117 -3.36 5.64 -0.09
CA GLN A 117 -4.15 6.78 -0.56
C GLN A 117 -4.24 6.79 -2.09
N PHE A 118 -3.13 6.57 -2.79
CA PHE A 118 -3.12 6.51 -4.25
C PHE A 118 -4.04 5.40 -4.78
N ASN A 119 -3.88 4.16 -4.29
CA ASN A 119 -4.71 3.03 -4.73
C ASN A 119 -6.20 3.25 -4.42
N SER A 120 -6.51 3.77 -3.22
CA SER A 120 -7.88 4.13 -2.85
C SER A 120 -8.48 5.16 -3.80
N ALA A 121 -7.71 6.17 -4.16
CA ALA A 121 -8.17 7.22 -5.07
C ALA A 121 -8.40 6.68 -6.48
N VAL A 122 -7.50 5.83 -6.99
CA VAL A 122 -7.67 5.15 -8.28
C VAL A 122 -8.94 4.31 -8.29
N LEU A 123 -9.18 3.51 -7.25
CA LEU A 123 -10.34 2.65 -7.12
C LEU A 123 -11.65 3.48 -7.11
N LEU A 124 -11.70 4.54 -6.33
CA LEU A 124 -12.83 5.47 -6.31
C LEU A 124 -13.06 6.17 -7.66
N HIS A 125 -11.99 6.55 -8.34
CA HIS A 125 -12.04 7.20 -9.65
C HIS A 125 -12.62 6.23 -10.71
N MET A 126 -12.15 4.98 -10.74
CA MET A 126 -12.64 3.95 -11.67
C MET A 126 -14.14 3.67 -11.49
N HIS A 127 -14.66 3.78 -10.27
CA HIS A 127 -16.08 3.62 -9.97
C HIS A 127 -16.91 4.90 -10.10
N GLY A 128 -16.35 5.98 -10.65
CA GLY A 128 -17.05 7.25 -10.88
C GLY A 128 -17.30 8.07 -9.61
N ASN A 129 -16.72 7.69 -8.48
CA ASN A 129 -16.83 8.44 -7.21
C ASN A 129 -15.86 9.64 -7.19
N PHE A 130 -15.96 10.50 -8.20
CA PHE A 130 -15.00 11.56 -8.50
C PHE A 130 -14.73 12.50 -7.32
N ARG A 131 -15.78 12.89 -6.57
CA ARG A 131 -15.60 13.79 -5.41
C ARG A 131 -14.80 13.13 -4.29
N ALA A 132 -15.02 11.85 -4.02
CA ALA A 132 -14.26 11.11 -3.03
C ALA A 132 -12.82 10.87 -3.50
N ALA A 133 -12.65 10.44 -4.76
CA ALA A 133 -11.33 10.23 -5.36
C ALA A 133 -10.45 11.49 -5.27
N LEU A 134 -11.03 12.66 -5.57
CA LEU A 134 -10.35 13.95 -5.49
C LEU A 134 -9.76 14.21 -4.11
N GLY A 135 -10.57 14.04 -3.04
CA GLY A 135 -10.11 14.23 -1.67
C GLY A 135 -8.99 13.25 -1.27
N VAL A 136 -9.09 12.01 -1.73
CA VAL A 136 -8.09 10.98 -1.42
C VAL A 136 -6.79 11.19 -2.18
N TYR A 137 -6.81 11.55 -3.48
CA TYR A 137 -5.58 11.92 -4.20
C TYR A 137 -4.84 13.08 -3.54
N GLN A 138 -5.57 14.09 -3.03
CA GLN A 138 -4.98 15.25 -2.36
C GLN A 138 -4.27 14.91 -1.04
N ASN A 139 -4.59 13.75 -0.44
CA ASN A 139 -3.91 13.26 0.77
C ASN A 139 -2.57 12.59 0.48
N VAL A 140 -2.21 12.33 -0.80
CA VAL A 140 -0.92 11.74 -1.13
C VAL A 140 0.19 12.76 -0.85
N PRO A 141 1.12 12.48 0.09
CA PRO A 141 2.09 13.45 0.55
C PRO A 141 3.22 13.68 -0.47
N GLU A 142 3.66 14.92 -0.61
CA GLU A 142 4.80 15.30 -1.46
C GLU A 142 6.12 14.65 -1.03
N SER A 143 6.23 14.26 0.24
CA SER A 143 7.41 13.56 0.78
C SER A 143 7.62 12.16 0.19
N VAL A 144 6.64 11.64 -0.57
CA VAL A 144 6.74 10.39 -1.37
C VAL A 144 6.60 10.75 -2.85
N PRO A 145 7.68 11.26 -3.48
CA PRO A 145 7.57 11.98 -4.76
C PRO A 145 7.03 11.14 -5.92
N ASP A 146 7.32 9.83 -5.99
CA ASP A 146 6.78 8.94 -7.04
C ASP A 146 5.25 8.83 -6.93
N GLN A 147 4.72 8.56 -5.74
CA GLN A 147 3.28 8.47 -5.53
C GLN A 147 2.59 9.82 -5.71
N TYR A 148 3.25 10.90 -5.27
CA TYR A 148 2.77 12.27 -5.47
C TYR A 148 2.67 12.62 -6.95
N ALA A 149 3.70 12.33 -7.75
CA ALA A 149 3.70 12.58 -9.19
C ALA A 149 2.54 11.86 -9.89
N ARG A 150 2.33 10.58 -9.57
CA ARG A 150 1.20 9.79 -10.09
C ARG A 150 -0.15 10.38 -9.65
N ALA A 151 -0.26 10.79 -8.39
CA ALA A 151 -1.48 11.40 -7.88
C ALA A 151 -1.79 12.73 -8.57
N GLN A 152 -0.78 13.59 -8.80
CA GLN A 152 -0.96 14.85 -9.52
C GLN A 152 -1.39 14.63 -10.98
N LEU A 153 -0.79 13.66 -11.66
CA LEU A 153 -1.20 13.30 -13.03
C LEU A 153 -2.68 12.89 -13.07
N ASN A 154 -3.09 11.97 -12.18
CA ASN A 154 -4.47 11.48 -12.12
C ASN A 154 -5.46 12.54 -11.62
N LEU A 155 -5.04 13.44 -10.72
CA LEU A 155 -5.83 14.60 -10.32
C LEU A 155 -6.14 15.51 -11.50
N GLY A 156 -5.16 15.77 -12.35
CA GLY A 156 -5.37 16.56 -13.57
C GLY A 156 -6.44 15.92 -14.46
N VAL A 157 -6.31 14.63 -14.74
CA VAL A 157 -7.31 13.87 -15.53
C VAL A 157 -8.69 13.93 -14.87
N LEU A 158 -8.77 13.77 -13.57
CA LEU A 158 -10.02 13.82 -12.81
C LEU A 158 -10.66 15.21 -12.87
N TYR A 159 -9.87 16.29 -12.72
CA TYR A 159 -10.37 17.64 -12.84
C TYR A 159 -10.88 17.95 -14.26
N GLN A 160 -10.17 17.50 -15.30
CA GLN A 160 -10.61 17.64 -16.69
C GLN A 160 -11.95 16.93 -16.94
N GLN A 161 -12.12 15.69 -16.46
CA GLN A 161 -13.39 14.97 -16.53
C GLN A 161 -14.54 15.69 -15.81
N MET A 162 -14.22 16.51 -14.82
CA MET A 162 -15.19 17.34 -14.10
C MET A 162 -15.43 18.72 -14.75
N GLY A 163 -14.75 19.05 -15.86
CA GLY A 163 -14.81 20.34 -16.53
C GLY A 163 -14.13 21.47 -15.75
N LEU A 164 -13.10 21.13 -14.98
CA LEU A 164 -12.34 22.06 -14.13
C LEU A 164 -10.92 22.25 -14.69
N ASP A 165 -10.83 22.77 -15.92
CA ASP A 165 -9.62 22.78 -16.73
C ASP A 165 -8.46 23.55 -16.06
N ASP A 166 -8.74 24.70 -15.42
CA ASP A 166 -7.71 25.45 -14.67
C ASP A 166 -7.04 24.59 -13.59
N LYS A 167 -7.84 23.76 -12.88
CA LYS A 167 -7.32 22.87 -11.84
C LYS A 167 -6.60 21.66 -12.42
N ALA A 168 -7.05 21.17 -13.57
CA ALA A 168 -6.35 20.11 -14.30
C ALA A 168 -4.94 20.57 -14.66
N ARG A 169 -4.81 21.75 -15.29
CA ARG A 169 -3.52 22.37 -15.62
C ARG A 169 -2.63 22.59 -14.40
N GLU A 170 -3.20 23.08 -13.30
CA GLU A 170 -2.46 23.24 -12.03
C GLU A 170 -1.88 21.92 -11.54
N SER A 171 -2.66 20.84 -11.59
CA SER A 171 -2.23 19.53 -11.15
C SER A 171 -1.13 18.95 -12.05
N TRP A 172 -1.28 19.01 -13.37
CA TRP A 172 -0.27 18.53 -14.30
C TRP A 172 1.04 19.31 -14.20
N ASN A 173 0.99 20.63 -13.94
CA ASN A 173 2.19 21.45 -13.71
C ASN A 173 2.93 21.09 -12.41
N ARG A 174 2.29 20.38 -11.48
CA ARG A 174 2.93 19.89 -10.23
C ARG A 174 3.64 18.55 -10.41
N VAL A 175 3.52 17.89 -11.56
CA VAL A 175 4.24 16.66 -11.84
C VAL A 175 5.74 16.97 -11.96
N PRO A 176 6.63 16.40 -11.11
CA PRO A 176 8.04 16.75 -11.12
C PRO A 176 8.77 16.22 -12.37
N ALA A 177 9.66 17.03 -12.94
CA ALA A 177 10.48 16.63 -14.09
C ALA A 177 11.48 15.48 -13.80
N ASP A 178 11.72 15.20 -12.53
CA ASP A 178 12.53 14.04 -12.09
C ASP A 178 11.88 12.69 -12.42
N TYR A 179 10.60 12.69 -12.81
CA TYR A 179 9.84 11.52 -13.28
C TYR A 179 9.49 11.68 -14.76
N PRO A 180 10.46 11.50 -15.69
CA PRO A 180 10.33 11.90 -17.09
C PRO A 180 9.11 11.30 -17.79
N ASP A 181 8.82 10.02 -17.56
CA ASP A 181 7.67 9.35 -18.19
C ASP A 181 6.33 9.99 -17.78
N LEU A 182 6.15 10.31 -16.49
CA LEU A 182 4.95 10.96 -15.98
C LEU A 182 4.90 12.43 -16.40
N TYR A 183 6.07 13.10 -16.42
CA TYR A 183 6.19 14.49 -16.82
C TYR A 183 5.85 14.67 -18.28
N GLU A 184 6.34 13.83 -19.19
CA GLU A 184 6.00 13.88 -20.62
C GLU A 184 4.50 13.70 -20.84
N VAL A 185 3.86 12.79 -20.12
CA VAL A 185 2.41 12.61 -20.19
C VAL A 185 1.68 13.86 -19.69
N ALA A 186 2.11 14.46 -18.59
CA ALA A 186 1.52 15.69 -18.08
C ALA A 186 1.67 16.85 -19.07
N GLN A 187 2.84 16.97 -19.71
CA GLN A 187 3.09 18.00 -20.73
C GLN A 187 2.23 17.79 -21.99
N SER A 188 1.96 16.55 -22.40
CA SER A 188 1.05 16.30 -23.53
C SER A 188 -0.35 16.81 -23.24
N TYR A 189 -0.91 16.55 -22.05
CA TYR A 189 -2.22 17.10 -21.67
C TYR A 189 -2.26 18.63 -21.64
N LEU A 190 -1.18 19.28 -21.17
CA LEU A 190 -1.08 20.75 -21.16
C LEU A 190 -1.07 21.36 -22.57
N ASN A 191 -0.39 20.69 -23.51
CA ASN A 191 -0.29 21.16 -24.90
C ASN A 191 -1.59 20.94 -25.69
N ASP A 192 -2.27 19.81 -25.49
CA ASP A 192 -3.54 19.50 -26.17
C ASP A 192 -4.63 20.53 -25.82
N GLU A 193 -4.67 21.00 -24.57
CA GLU A 193 -5.63 22.05 -24.17
C GLU A 193 -5.32 23.44 -24.76
N ASP A 194 -4.04 23.74 -25.04
CA ASP A 194 -3.66 25.03 -25.66
C ASP A 194 -4.04 25.10 -27.14
N GLU A 195 -4.21 23.95 -27.82
CA GLU A 195 -4.64 23.91 -29.24
C GLU A 195 -6.16 24.03 -29.38
N ASP A 196 -6.94 23.70 -28.35
CA ASP A 196 -8.42 23.76 -28.37
C ASP A 196 -8.98 25.09 -27.82
N SER A 197 -8.13 26.04 -27.39
CA SER A 197 -8.50 27.35 -26.78
C SER A 197 -8.35 28.49 -27.74
#